data_b73402acb9c14990bc820e6905ebe655
#
_entry.id   b73402acb9c14990bc820e6905ebe655
#
_cell.length_a   1.000
_cell.length_b   1.000
_cell.length_c   1.000
_cell.angle_alpha   90.00
_cell.angle_beta   90.00
_cell.angle_gamma   90.00
#
_symmetry.space_group_name_H-M   'P 1'
#
loop_
_entity.id
_entity.type
_entity.pdbx_description
1 polymer ?
#
loop_
_entity_poly.entity_id
_entity_poly.type
_entity_poly.pdbx_seq_one_letter_code
_entity_poly.pdbx_strand_id
1 'polypeptide(L)'
;LSPSHLAVCVASLQDIKLFNNNLDVVDDAFEYLMSKAQKGEKGQYFTPRYVIDMCVKMMNPTTKDKIIDTACGSSGFTVHSIFKVWKDIRREKGLPEGDGFTAAERIPEETNFVRDNVFAIDFDEKTVRVARTLNLIAGDGQTNVLHLNTLDYSRWGETTKQEDWIDTYNEGFK
;
A
#
# COMPACT_ATOMS: atom_id res chain seq x y z
N LEU A 1 8.10 -21.65 8.84
CA LEU A 1 9.47 -21.77 8.32
C LEU A 1 10.40 -22.07 9.48
N SER A 2 11.29 -23.10 9.33
CA SER A 2 12.34 -23.32 10.33
C SER A 2 13.41 -22.23 10.22
N PRO A 3 14.19 -21.96 11.28
CA PRO A 3 15.27 -20.97 11.24
C PRO A 3 16.27 -21.21 10.09
N SER A 4 16.55 -22.46 9.77
CA SER A 4 17.44 -22.85 8.66
C SER A 4 16.86 -22.48 7.30
N HIS A 5 15.55 -22.70 7.07
CA HIS A 5 14.90 -22.31 5.83
C HIS A 5 14.86 -20.78 5.68
N LEU A 6 14.61 -20.05 6.78
CA LEU A 6 14.64 -18.59 6.77
C LEU A 6 16.05 -18.08 6.41
N ALA A 7 17.09 -18.64 6.99
CA ALA A 7 18.48 -18.27 6.69
C ALA A 7 18.83 -18.47 5.21
N VAL A 8 18.39 -19.57 4.59
CA VAL A 8 18.58 -19.81 3.15
C VAL A 8 17.85 -18.77 2.32
N CYS A 9 16.60 -18.45 2.65
CA CYS A 9 15.83 -17.41 1.94
C CYS A 9 16.51 -16.04 2.05
N VAL A 10 16.93 -15.65 3.26
CA VAL A 10 17.64 -14.38 3.47
C VAL A 10 18.95 -14.34 2.70
N ALA A 11 19.76 -15.40 2.77
CA ALA A 11 21.03 -15.49 2.03
C ALA A 11 20.84 -15.41 0.51
N SER A 12 19.73 -15.93 -0.01
CA SER A 12 19.43 -15.87 -1.44
C SER A 12 18.97 -14.48 -1.90
N LEU A 13 18.49 -13.63 -1.00
CA LEU A 13 17.91 -12.32 -1.31
C LEU A 13 18.78 -11.14 -0.86
N GLN A 14 19.78 -11.35 0.02
CA GLN A 14 20.54 -10.27 0.65
C GLN A 14 21.29 -9.36 -0.35
N ASP A 15 21.67 -9.90 -1.52
CA ASP A 15 22.37 -9.15 -2.56
C ASP A 15 21.43 -8.57 -3.63
N ILE A 16 20.13 -8.83 -3.52
CA ILE A 16 19.12 -8.32 -4.44
C ILE A 16 18.58 -7.02 -3.88
N LYS A 17 18.80 -5.92 -4.60
CA LYS A 17 18.17 -4.63 -4.27
C LYS A 17 16.71 -4.69 -4.66
N LEU A 18 15.82 -4.99 -3.72
CA LEU A 18 14.37 -4.94 -3.92
C LEU A 18 13.85 -3.51 -4.04
N PHE A 19 14.54 -2.56 -3.41
CA PHE A 19 14.26 -1.12 -3.50
C PHE A 19 14.99 -0.56 -4.74
N ASN A 20 14.33 0.15 -5.60
CA ASN A 20 14.72 0.67 -6.92
C ASN A 20 14.40 -0.23 -8.12
N ASN A 21 13.76 -1.36 -7.94
CA ASN A 21 13.16 -2.07 -9.06
C ASN A 21 11.82 -1.41 -9.41
N ASN A 22 11.50 -1.46 -10.70
CA ASN A 22 10.19 -1.05 -11.17
C ASN A 22 9.12 -1.76 -10.33
N LEU A 23 8.35 -0.99 -9.56
CA LEU A 23 7.32 -1.51 -8.66
C LEU A 23 6.28 -2.35 -9.40
N ASP A 24 6.04 -2.05 -10.68
CA ASP A 24 5.16 -2.86 -11.51
C ASP A 24 5.64 -4.31 -11.59
N VAL A 25 6.96 -4.54 -11.65
CA VAL A 25 7.55 -5.90 -11.67
C VAL A 25 7.38 -6.61 -10.33
N VAL A 26 7.57 -5.89 -9.22
CA VAL A 26 7.42 -6.46 -7.87
C VAL A 26 5.96 -6.83 -7.64
N ASP A 27 5.06 -5.97 -8.00
CA ASP A 27 3.63 -6.18 -7.86
C ASP A 27 3.12 -7.31 -8.77
N ASP A 28 3.53 -7.35 -10.04
CA ASP A 28 3.19 -8.44 -10.97
C ASP A 28 3.70 -9.79 -10.45
N ALA A 29 4.90 -9.82 -9.87
CA ALA A 29 5.43 -11.01 -9.24
C ALA A 29 4.58 -11.44 -8.03
N PHE A 30 4.17 -10.50 -7.18
CA PHE A 30 3.28 -10.79 -6.06
C PHE A 30 1.88 -11.23 -6.51
N GLU A 31 1.29 -10.57 -7.50
CA GLU A 31 0.01 -10.99 -8.08
C GLU A 31 0.09 -12.41 -8.65
N TYR A 32 1.18 -12.72 -9.35
CA TYR A 32 1.41 -14.06 -9.88
C TYR A 32 1.53 -15.12 -8.79
N LEU A 33 2.29 -14.84 -7.74
CA LEU A 33 2.48 -15.74 -6.60
C LEU A 33 1.18 -15.93 -5.82
N MET A 34 0.45 -14.85 -5.57
CA MET A 34 -0.82 -14.88 -4.86
C MET A 34 -1.90 -15.61 -5.68
N SER A 35 -1.99 -15.32 -6.98
CA SER A 35 -2.96 -15.99 -7.85
C SER A 35 -2.76 -17.50 -7.92
N LYS A 36 -1.51 -17.98 -7.82
CA LYS A 36 -1.21 -19.41 -7.73
C LYS A 36 -1.53 -20.01 -6.35
N ALA A 37 -1.26 -19.28 -5.28
CA ALA A 37 -1.52 -19.76 -3.91
C ALA A 37 -3.01 -19.76 -3.55
N GLN A 38 -3.81 -18.88 -4.16
CA GLN A 38 -5.22 -18.65 -3.84
C GLN A 38 -6.21 -19.23 -4.86
N LYS A 39 -5.76 -19.72 -6.01
CA LYS A 39 -6.61 -20.28 -7.08
C LYS A 39 -7.54 -21.44 -6.64
N GLY A 40 -7.47 -21.84 -5.37
CA GLY A 40 -8.29 -22.94 -4.83
C GLY A 40 -9.44 -22.51 -3.89
N GLU A 41 -9.43 -21.35 -3.26
CA GLU A 41 -10.30 -21.21 -2.09
C GLU A 41 -11.25 -19.99 -2.03
N LYS A 42 -10.99 -18.82 -2.62
CA LYS A 42 -11.83 -17.63 -2.34
C LYS A 42 -12.14 -16.66 -3.47
N GLY A 43 -11.79 -16.94 -4.72
CA GLY A 43 -12.20 -16.09 -5.85
C GLY A 43 -11.72 -14.63 -5.75
N GLN A 44 -10.60 -14.37 -5.10
CA GLN A 44 -10.01 -13.04 -5.05
C GLN A 44 -9.38 -12.73 -6.41
N TYR A 45 -9.78 -11.61 -7.01
CA TYR A 45 -9.26 -11.10 -8.26
C TYR A 45 -8.60 -9.75 -8.01
N PHE A 46 -7.37 -9.59 -8.49
CA PHE A 46 -6.70 -8.31 -8.46
C PHE A 46 -7.18 -7.42 -9.60
N THR A 47 -7.35 -6.13 -9.32
CA THR A 47 -7.73 -5.16 -10.34
C THR A 47 -6.54 -4.94 -11.28
N PRO A 48 -6.72 -5.07 -12.59
CA PRO A 48 -5.63 -4.84 -13.54
C PRO A 48 -5.04 -3.43 -13.40
N ARG A 49 -3.73 -3.31 -13.52
CA ARG A 49 -3.00 -2.06 -13.29
C ARG A 49 -3.47 -0.90 -14.15
N TYR A 50 -3.70 -1.15 -15.43
CA TYR A 50 -4.18 -0.10 -16.33
C TYR A 50 -5.53 0.48 -15.88
N VAL A 51 -6.36 -0.31 -15.19
CA VAL A 51 -7.63 0.16 -14.60
C VAL A 51 -7.35 1.02 -13.37
N ILE A 52 -6.43 0.58 -12.51
CA ILE A 52 -6.00 1.35 -11.33
C ILE A 52 -5.44 2.70 -11.78
N ASP A 53 -4.50 2.71 -12.72
CA ASP A 53 -3.90 3.92 -13.26
C ASP A 53 -4.93 4.87 -13.88
N MET A 54 -5.87 4.32 -14.63
CA MET A 54 -6.96 5.10 -15.20
C MET A 54 -7.78 5.76 -14.09
N CYS A 55 -8.21 5.01 -13.09
CA CYS A 55 -9.01 5.52 -11.98
C CYS A 55 -8.25 6.59 -11.18
N VAL A 56 -6.98 6.35 -10.83
CA VAL A 56 -6.15 7.30 -10.09
C VAL A 56 -5.96 8.60 -10.88
N LYS A 57 -5.73 8.51 -12.21
CA LYS A 57 -5.63 9.69 -13.08
C LYS A 57 -6.96 10.46 -13.15
N MET A 58 -8.09 9.76 -13.21
CA MET A 58 -9.41 10.40 -13.24
C MET A 58 -9.74 11.10 -11.92
N MET A 59 -9.46 10.45 -10.79
CA MET A 59 -9.68 11.01 -9.46
C MET A 59 -8.71 12.12 -9.11
N ASN A 60 -7.50 12.05 -9.68
CA ASN A 60 -6.43 13.05 -9.52
C ASN A 60 -6.21 13.48 -8.07
N PRO A 61 -5.89 12.55 -7.14
CA PRO A 61 -5.72 12.89 -5.74
C PRO A 61 -4.54 13.86 -5.54
N THR A 62 -4.66 14.74 -4.55
CA THR A 62 -3.67 15.75 -4.18
C THR A 62 -3.24 15.60 -2.73
N THR A 63 -2.26 16.38 -2.29
CA THR A 63 -1.80 16.42 -0.90
C THR A 63 -2.89 16.85 0.11
N LYS A 64 -4.00 17.39 -0.36
CA LYS A 64 -5.12 17.87 0.48
C LYS A 64 -6.20 16.80 0.67
N ASP A 65 -6.15 15.74 -0.11
CA ASP A 65 -7.18 14.71 -0.09
C ASP A 65 -6.83 13.63 0.92
N LYS A 66 -7.84 13.11 1.61
CA LYS A 66 -7.75 11.90 2.42
C LYS A 66 -8.29 10.74 1.59
N ILE A 67 -7.54 9.66 1.54
CA ILE A 67 -7.80 8.50 0.69
C ILE A 67 -8.02 7.30 1.58
N ILE A 68 -9.10 6.56 1.35
CA ILE A 68 -9.33 5.26 1.95
C ILE A 68 -9.71 4.23 0.89
N ASP A 69 -9.07 3.08 0.95
CA ASP A 69 -9.50 1.87 0.24
C ASP A 69 -10.11 0.89 1.25
N THR A 70 -11.42 0.72 1.17
CA THR A 70 -12.20 -0.06 2.14
C THR A 70 -12.22 -1.56 1.88
N ALA A 71 -11.61 -2.01 0.80
CA ALA A 71 -11.43 -3.41 0.41
C ALA A 71 -10.14 -3.54 -0.41
N CYS A 72 -9.03 -3.18 0.22
CA CYS A 72 -7.79 -2.80 -0.47
C CYS A 72 -7.10 -3.94 -1.23
N GLY A 73 -7.44 -5.19 -0.96
CA GLY A 73 -6.75 -6.30 -1.59
C GLY A 73 -5.24 -6.20 -1.38
N SER A 74 -4.47 -6.17 -2.46
CA SER A 74 -3.02 -5.94 -2.44
C SER A 74 -2.60 -4.46 -2.31
N SER A 75 -3.53 -3.56 -2.04
CA SER A 75 -3.29 -2.10 -1.96
C SER A 75 -2.95 -1.41 -3.28
N GLY A 76 -3.36 -1.95 -4.41
CA GLY A 76 -3.04 -1.37 -5.71
C GLY A 76 -3.49 0.09 -5.84
N PHE A 77 -4.72 0.42 -5.47
CA PHE A 77 -5.24 1.80 -5.54
C PHE A 77 -4.51 2.76 -4.60
N THR A 78 -4.22 2.34 -3.37
CA THR A 78 -3.51 3.20 -2.41
C THR A 78 -2.07 3.46 -2.84
N VAL A 79 -1.34 2.43 -3.25
CA VAL A 79 0.05 2.55 -3.72
C VAL A 79 0.15 3.47 -4.93
N HIS A 80 -0.69 3.29 -5.95
CA HIS A 80 -0.69 4.14 -7.15
C HIS A 80 -1.08 5.59 -6.82
N SER A 81 -2.01 5.80 -5.89
CA SER A 81 -2.38 7.13 -5.41
C SER A 81 -1.22 7.81 -4.68
N ILE A 82 -0.50 7.09 -3.82
CA ILE A 82 0.71 7.57 -3.13
C ILE A 82 1.75 8.03 -4.16
N PHE A 83 2.06 7.20 -5.15
CA PHE A 83 3.06 7.57 -6.16
C PHE A 83 2.66 8.78 -7.00
N LYS A 84 1.38 8.87 -7.35
CA LYS A 84 0.88 10.04 -8.07
C LYS A 84 1.11 11.31 -7.27
N VAL A 85 0.74 11.32 -6.01
CA VAL A 85 0.90 12.50 -5.14
C VAL A 85 2.37 12.79 -4.87
N TRP A 86 3.21 11.78 -4.65
CA TRP A 86 4.66 11.98 -4.49
C TRP A 86 5.31 12.60 -5.73
N LYS A 87 4.94 12.14 -6.93
CA LYS A 87 5.40 12.76 -8.19
C LYS A 87 5.01 14.24 -8.27
N ASP A 88 3.81 14.58 -7.86
CA ASP A 88 3.37 15.99 -7.84
C ASP A 88 4.15 16.82 -6.82
N ILE A 89 4.34 16.33 -5.59
CA ILE A 89 5.16 16.99 -4.56
C ILE A 89 6.57 17.27 -5.10
N ARG A 90 7.19 16.27 -5.73
CA ARG A 90 8.55 16.42 -6.29
C ARG A 90 8.61 17.41 -7.44
N ARG A 91 7.62 17.36 -8.33
CA ARG A 91 7.51 18.33 -9.45
C ARG A 91 7.39 19.74 -8.94
N GLU A 92 6.54 19.99 -7.95
CA GLU A 92 6.37 21.31 -7.33
C GLU A 92 7.66 21.83 -6.69
N LYS A 93 8.50 20.93 -6.17
CA LYS A 93 9.78 21.27 -5.53
C LYS A 93 10.98 21.26 -6.51
N GLY A 94 10.76 20.93 -7.78
CA GLY A 94 11.85 20.82 -8.76
C GLY A 94 12.81 19.65 -8.46
N LEU A 95 12.34 18.62 -7.78
CA LEU A 95 13.11 17.41 -7.47
C LEU A 95 12.92 16.35 -8.56
N PRO A 96 13.85 15.39 -8.72
CA PRO A 96 13.71 14.31 -9.68
C PRO A 96 12.43 13.50 -9.41
N GLU A 97 11.64 13.29 -10.46
CA GLU A 97 10.47 12.41 -10.44
C GLU A 97 10.93 10.98 -10.76
N GLY A 98 11.40 10.22 -9.77
CA GLY A 98 11.80 8.82 -9.96
C GLY A 98 10.64 7.85 -9.73
N ASP A 99 10.76 6.65 -10.27
CA ASP A 99 9.84 5.54 -9.99
C ASP A 99 10.39 4.70 -8.83
N GLY A 100 10.13 5.11 -7.63
CA GLY A 100 10.55 4.42 -6.42
C GLY A 100 11.80 5.00 -5.78
N PHE A 101 11.60 5.68 -4.68
CA PHE A 101 12.67 6.22 -3.87
C PHE A 101 12.89 5.34 -2.65
N THR A 102 14.15 5.15 -2.27
CA THR A 102 14.45 4.52 -0.99
C THR A 102 13.91 5.38 0.15
N ALA A 103 13.63 4.77 1.29
CA ALA A 103 13.17 5.52 2.48
C ALA A 103 14.12 6.68 2.85
N ALA A 104 15.42 6.55 2.54
CA ALA A 104 16.43 7.57 2.78
C ALA A 104 16.34 8.78 1.83
N GLU A 105 15.71 8.63 0.67
CA GLU A 105 15.58 9.69 -0.35
C GLU A 105 14.26 10.44 -0.24
N ARG A 106 13.40 10.07 0.74
CA ARG A 106 12.10 10.69 0.93
C ARG A 106 12.22 11.99 1.67
N ILE A 107 11.41 12.92 1.21
CA ILE A 107 11.24 14.18 1.93
C ILE A 107 10.09 14.06 2.95
N PRO A 108 10.10 14.87 4.02
CA PRO A 108 9.10 14.81 5.07
C PRO A 108 7.65 14.92 4.59
N GLU A 109 7.39 15.72 3.57
CA GLU A 109 6.06 15.90 3.00
C GLU A 109 5.49 14.62 2.38
N GLU A 110 6.33 13.82 1.73
CA GLU A 110 5.94 12.52 1.17
C GLU A 110 5.53 11.54 2.28
N THR A 111 6.34 11.48 3.36
CA THR A 111 6.07 10.61 4.51
C THR A 111 4.82 11.07 5.28
N ASN A 112 4.70 12.38 5.52
CA ASN A 112 3.55 12.94 6.23
C ASN A 112 2.27 12.71 5.45
N PHE A 113 2.27 12.89 4.13
CA PHE A 113 1.10 12.63 3.31
C PHE A 113 0.58 11.21 3.50
N VAL A 114 1.45 10.19 3.42
CA VAL A 114 1.04 8.80 3.59
C VAL A 114 0.52 8.53 4.99
N ARG A 115 1.23 9.00 6.02
CA ARG A 115 0.85 8.79 7.41
C ARG A 115 -0.51 9.39 7.74
N ASP A 116 -0.78 10.60 7.26
CA ASP A 116 -1.91 11.40 7.72
C ASP A 116 -3.13 11.30 6.77
N ASN A 117 -2.91 10.83 5.52
CA ASN A 117 -3.93 10.95 4.48
C ASN A 117 -4.28 9.64 3.76
N VAL A 118 -3.50 8.56 3.91
CA VAL A 118 -3.75 7.31 3.16
C VAL A 118 -4.06 6.16 4.09
N PHE A 119 -5.22 5.54 3.86
CA PHE A 119 -5.75 4.47 4.70
C PHE A 119 -6.25 3.31 3.85
N ALA A 120 -6.13 2.09 4.38
CA ALA A 120 -6.59 0.89 3.71
C ALA A 120 -7.17 -0.10 4.71
N ILE A 121 -8.22 -0.80 4.31
CA ILE A 121 -8.88 -1.83 5.11
C ILE A 121 -9.06 -3.07 4.25
N ASP A 122 -8.84 -4.24 4.84
CA ASP A 122 -9.28 -5.50 4.26
C ASP A 122 -9.73 -6.45 5.36
N PHE A 123 -10.68 -7.32 5.01
CA PHE A 123 -11.24 -8.30 5.93
C PHE A 123 -10.38 -9.56 6.03
N ASP A 124 -9.62 -9.90 4.99
CA ASP A 124 -8.77 -11.10 5.01
C ASP A 124 -7.39 -10.80 5.58
N GLU A 125 -7.07 -11.43 6.70
CA GLU A 125 -5.79 -11.23 7.40
C GLU A 125 -4.56 -11.51 6.52
N LYS A 126 -4.64 -12.52 5.64
CA LYS A 126 -3.54 -12.86 4.73
C LYS A 126 -3.32 -11.75 3.71
N THR A 127 -4.41 -11.23 3.18
CA THR A 127 -4.41 -10.10 2.24
C THR A 127 -3.83 -8.85 2.89
N VAL A 128 -4.22 -8.53 4.12
CA VAL A 128 -3.64 -7.41 4.90
C VAL A 128 -2.14 -7.54 5.06
N ARG A 129 -1.63 -8.74 5.35
CA ARG A 129 -0.17 -8.98 5.45
C ARG A 129 0.54 -8.73 4.12
N VAL A 130 -0.05 -9.16 3.01
CA VAL A 130 0.48 -8.89 1.66
C VAL A 130 0.46 -7.40 1.36
N ALA A 131 -0.67 -6.75 1.58
CA ALA A 131 -0.81 -5.31 1.40
C ALA A 131 0.22 -4.50 2.19
N ARG A 132 0.43 -4.84 3.47
CA ARG A 132 1.49 -4.23 4.29
C ARG A 132 2.88 -4.45 3.72
N THR A 133 3.17 -5.66 3.25
CA THR A 133 4.46 -5.98 2.65
C THR A 133 4.68 -5.19 1.36
N LEU A 134 3.67 -5.09 0.51
CA LEU A 134 3.75 -4.32 -0.74
C LEU A 134 3.92 -2.82 -0.48
N ASN A 135 3.17 -2.26 0.46
CA ASN A 135 3.34 -0.87 0.86
C ASN A 135 4.74 -0.62 1.45
N LEU A 136 5.27 -1.54 2.26
CA LEU A 136 6.64 -1.45 2.77
C LEU A 136 7.68 -1.48 1.63
N ILE A 137 7.52 -2.37 0.64
CA ILE A 137 8.40 -2.47 -0.54
C ILE A 137 8.25 -1.24 -1.43
N ALA A 138 7.02 -0.76 -1.63
CA ALA A 138 6.74 0.51 -2.28
C ALA A 138 7.39 1.67 -1.55
N GLY A 139 7.74 1.42 -0.30
CA GLY A 139 8.55 2.28 0.53
C GLY A 139 7.74 3.34 1.25
N ASP A 140 6.44 3.17 1.51
CA ASP A 140 5.67 4.13 2.30
C ASP A 140 6.11 4.17 3.78
N GLY A 141 6.69 3.08 4.30
CA GLY A 141 7.27 2.98 5.65
C GLY A 141 6.27 3.18 6.80
N GLN A 142 5.06 3.61 6.50
CA GLN A 142 3.98 3.93 7.44
C GLN A 142 2.69 3.34 6.86
N THR A 143 2.37 2.12 7.25
CA THR A 143 1.26 1.41 6.61
C THR A 143 0.00 1.50 7.44
N ASN A 144 -0.92 2.37 7.08
CA ASN A 144 -2.28 2.42 7.62
C ASN A 144 -3.18 1.35 6.98
N VAL A 145 -2.67 0.11 6.88
CA VAL A 145 -3.46 -1.03 6.39
C VAL A 145 -3.95 -1.84 7.58
N LEU A 146 -5.25 -1.93 7.75
CA LEU A 146 -5.89 -2.52 8.91
C LEU A 146 -6.72 -3.76 8.54
N HIS A 147 -6.66 -4.75 9.42
CA HIS A 147 -7.50 -5.95 9.35
C HIS A 147 -8.82 -5.66 10.04
N LEU A 148 -9.82 -5.24 9.29
CA LEU A 148 -11.14 -4.87 9.80
C LEU A 148 -12.24 -5.26 8.82
N ASN A 149 -13.46 -5.41 9.34
CA ASN A 149 -14.66 -5.47 8.52
C ASN A 149 -15.20 -4.03 8.32
N THR A 150 -15.04 -3.49 7.14
CA THR A 150 -15.52 -2.16 6.79
C THR A 150 -17.02 -1.99 6.97
N LEU A 151 -17.80 -3.07 6.79
CA LEU A 151 -19.25 -3.06 6.92
C LEU A 151 -19.73 -3.15 8.38
N ASP A 152 -18.85 -3.43 9.32
CA ASP A 152 -19.20 -3.59 10.73
C ASP A 152 -18.32 -2.75 11.64
N TYR A 153 -18.44 -1.44 11.50
CA TYR A 153 -17.72 -0.46 12.31
C TYR A 153 -17.93 -0.65 13.83
N SER A 154 -19.11 -1.16 14.23
CA SER A 154 -19.42 -1.38 15.64
C SER A 154 -18.48 -2.38 16.32
N ARG A 155 -17.89 -3.29 15.55
CA ARG A 155 -16.96 -4.33 16.03
C ARG A 155 -15.48 -3.94 15.97
N TRP A 156 -15.17 -2.75 15.51
CA TRP A 156 -13.79 -2.29 15.50
C TRP A 156 -13.26 -2.20 16.92
N GLY A 157 -12.09 -2.78 17.16
CA GLY A 157 -11.53 -2.87 18.51
C GLY A 157 -11.17 -1.52 19.11
N GLU A 158 -11.08 -1.45 20.44
CA GLU A 158 -10.75 -0.23 21.17
C GLU A 158 -9.38 0.35 20.74
N THR A 159 -8.41 -0.50 20.43
CA THR A 159 -7.10 -0.07 19.94
C THR A 159 -7.23 0.67 18.60
N THR A 160 -8.08 0.17 17.72
CA THR A 160 -8.34 0.79 16.42
C THR A 160 -9.10 2.11 16.58
N LYS A 161 -10.00 2.19 17.56
CA LYS A 161 -10.75 3.42 17.85
C LYS A 161 -9.94 4.53 18.50
N GLN A 162 -8.72 4.23 18.97
CA GLN A 162 -7.79 5.21 19.53
C GLN A 162 -6.83 5.79 18.48
N GLU A 163 -6.87 5.27 17.27
CA GLU A 163 -6.04 5.76 16.18
C GLU A 163 -6.61 7.07 15.62
N ASP A 164 -5.78 8.07 15.42
CA ASP A 164 -6.18 9.40 14.93
C ASP A 164 -6.95 9.34 13.59
N TRP A 165 -6.70 8.32 12.78
CA TRP A 165 -7.38 8.16 11.50
C TRP A 165 -8.86 7.77 11.62
N ILE A 166 -9.32 7.25 12.77
CA ILE A 166 -10.73 6.97 13.01
C ILE A 166 -11.54 8.26 13.06
N ASP A 167 -11.01 9.28 13.69
CA ASP A 167 -11.65 10.60 13.66
C ASP A 167 -11.74 11.09 12.23
N THR A 168 -10.67 10.89 11.45
CA THR A 168 -10.67 11.16 10.03
C THR A 168 -11.72 10.37 9.25
N TYR A 169 -11.91 9.08 9.57
CA TYR A 169 -12.94 8.26 8.95
C TYR A 169 -14.35 8.78 9.24
N ASN A 170 -14.60 9.22 10.47
CA ASN A 170 -15.87 9.81 10.89
C ASN A 170 -16.11 11.20 10.28
N GLU A 171 -15.04 11.97 10.00
CA GLU A 171 -15.12 13.28 9.34
C GLU A 171 -15.36 13.19 7.83
N GLY A 172 -15.25 12.01 7.27
CA GLY A 172 -15.48 11.71 5.86
C GLY A 172 -14.23 11.62 5.01
N PHE A 173 -14.27 10.69 4.08
CA PHE A 173 -13.31 10.54 2.99
C PHE A 173 -13.92 10.97 1.66
N LYS A 174 -13.10 11.36 0.72
CA LYS A 174 -13.52 11.64 -0.66
C LYS A 174 -13.65 10.37 -1.48
#